data_d70dad2aa11142d7555a4e987632abd5
#
_entry.id   d70dad2aa11142d7555a4e987632abd5
#
_cell.length_a   1.000
_cell.length_b   1.000
_cell.length_c   1.000
_cell.angle_alpha   90.00
_cell.angle_beta   90.00
_cell.angle_gamma   90.00
#
_symmetry.space_group_name_H-M   'P 1'
#
loop_
_entity.id
_entity.type
_entity.pdbx_description
1 polymer ?
#
loop_
_entity_poly.entity_id
_entity_poly.type
_entity_poly.pdbx_seq_one_letter_code
_entity_poly.pdbx_strand_id
1 'polypeptide(L)'
;MRIALSFALLAQLASPAPKPGHAAVIAAPADAAGAAGAKIDLFVDVTPKPGIHVYAPGNNDYIPITVKLAPQSEVKAGKVTYPKADIATIADEKVAVFQKPFRLTQPITLDKAAKPGSTVVLAGTVSYQACDDKVCFPPESAQVSWSVAVK
;
A
#
# COMPACT_ATOMS: atom_id res chain seq x y z
N MET A 1 20.73 55.71 0.80
CA MET A 1 20.31 54.61 1.65
C MET A 1 20.03 53.40 0.74
N ARG A 2 20.99 52.44 0.66
CA ARG A 2 20.90 51.29 -0.25
C ARG A 2 20.39 50.10 0.54
N ILE A 3 19.19 49.64 0.19
CA ILE A 3 18.54 48.45 0.78
C ILE A 3 19.07 47.24 0.01
N ALA A 4 19.90 46.40 0.64
CA ALA A 4 20.32 45.13 0.09
C ALA A 4 19.20 44.07 0.37
N LEU A 5 18.52 43.59 -0.67
CA LEU A 5 17.63 42.46 -0.59
C LEU A 5 18.46 41.16 -0.59
N SER A 6 18.56 40.52 0.56
CA SER A 6 19.16 39.18 0.65
C SER A 6 18.12 38.13 0.21
N PHE A 7 18.33 37.53 -0.95
CA PHE A 7 17.59 36.34 -1.39
C PHE A 7 18.11 35.11 -0.64
N ALA A 8 17.32 34.61 0.30
CA ALA A 8 17.58 33.31 0.92
C ALA A 8 17.15 32.21 -0.06
N LEU A 9 18.11 31.49 -0.61
CA LEU A 9 17.89 30.32 -1.47
C LEU A 9 17.47 29.14 -0.58
N LEU A 10 16.17 28.81 -0.51
CA LEU A 10 15.71 27.57 0.11
C LEU A 10 16.14 26.38 -0.77
N ALA A 11 17.16 25.68 -0.32
CA ALA A 11 17.52 24.38 -0.91
C ALA A 11 16.41 23.37 -0.54
N GLN A 12 15.59 23.02 -1.52
CA GLN A 12 14.65 21.90 -1.41
C GLN A 12 15.45 20.60 -1.40
N LEU A 13 15.49 19.94 -0.25
CA LEU A 13 16.01 18.58 -0.13
C LEU A 13 15.07 17.64 -0.87
N ALA A 14 15.39 17.31 -2.12
CA ALA A 14 14.71 16.29 -2.88
C ALA A 14 14.90 14.95 -2.18
N SER A 15 13.81 14.38 -1.63
CA SER A 15 13.84 12.99 -1.15
C SER A 15 14.19 12.07 -2.30
N PRO A 16 15.12 11.11 -2.11
CA PRO A 16 15.47 10.16 -3.15
C PRO A 16 14.21 9.39 -3.58
N ALA A 17 13.99 9.31 -4.90
CA ALA A 17 12.91 8.50 -5.45
C ALA A 17 13.06 7.05 -4.97
N PRO A 18 11.98 6.38 -4.54
CA PRO A 18 12.05 4.99 -4.12
C PRO A 18 12.58 4.13 -5.27
N LYS A 19 13.50 3.21 -4.97
CA LYS A 19 14.00 2.25 -5.96
C LYS A 19 12.83 1.45 -6.52
N PRO A 20 12.73 1.26 -7.84
CA PRO A 20 11.67 0.46 -8.43
C PRO A 20 11.76 -0.99 -7.90
N GLY A 21 10.77 -1.39 -7.12
CA GLY A 21 10.66 -2.75 -6.58
C GLY A 21 10.38 -3.80 -7.65
N HIS A 22 10.24 -5.07 -7.24
CA HIS A 22 9.91 -6.20 -8.12
C HIS A 22 8.40 -6.27 -8.45
N ALA A 23 7.58 -5.44 -7.79
CA ALA A 23 6.17 -5.22 -8.14
C ALA A 23 5.85 -3.72 -8.17
N ALA A 24 4.94 -3.31 -9.06
CA ALA A 24 4.29 -2.01 -8.99
C ALA A 24 3.15 -2.08 -7.97
N VAL A 25 3.11 -1.12 -7.04
CA VAL A 25 2.11 -1.05 -5.97
C VAL A 25 1.51 0.34 -5.97
N ILE A 26 0.20 0.45 -6.18
CA ILE A 26 -0.52 1.72 -6.22
C ILE A 26 -1.83 1.67 -5.43
N ALA A 27 -2.19 2.77 -4.79
CA ALA A 27 -3.55 2.98 -4.26
C ALA A 27 -4.51 3.21 -5.43
N ALA A 28 -5.65 2.49 -5.48
CA ALA A 28 -6.56 2.54 -6.62
C ALA A 28 -8.05 2.41 -6.21
N PRO A 29 -8.90 3.42 -6.38
CA PRO A 29 -8.51 4.81 -6.63
C PRO A 29 -7.84 5.41 -5.40
N ALA A 30 -7.05 6.48 -5.60
CA ALA A 30 -6.43 7.20 -4.51
C ALA A 30 -7.44 8.04 -3.70
N ASP A 31 -8.61 8.33 -4.28
CA ASP A 31 -9.68 9.10 -3.67
C ASP A 31 -10.88 8.20 -3.35
N ALA A 32 -11.43 8.38 -2.16
CA ALA A 32 -12.64 7.72 -1.68
C ALA A 32 -13.54 8.71 -0.96
N ALA A 33 -14.79 8.34 -0.67
CA ALA A 33 -15.70 9.19 0.08
C ALA A 33 -16.73 8.36 0.86
N GLY A 34 -17.15 8.86 2.01
CA GLY A 34 -18.21 8.27 2.82
C GLY A 34 -18.71 9.17 3.92
N ALA A 35 -19.87 8.86 4.48
CA ALA A 35 -20.39 9.56 5.64
C ALA A 35 -19.62 9.18 6.92
N ALA A 36 -19.69 10.02 7.96
CA ALA A 36 -19.18 9.69 9.28
C ALA A 36 -19.77 8.36 9.78
N GLY A 37 -18.97 7.47 10.32
CA GLY A 37 -19.34 6.12 10.73
C GLY A 37 -19.46 5.09 9.59
N ALA A 38 -19.29 5.48 8.34
CA ALA A 38 -19.41 4.57 7.20
C ALA A 38 -18.20 3.62 7.09
N LYS A 39 -18.49 2.43 6.55
CA LYS A 39 -17.46 1.49 6.08
C LYS A 39 -17.11 1.84 4.64
N ILE A 40 -15.83 1.86 4.33
CA ILE A 40 -15.28 2.17 3.00
C ILE A 40 -14.22 1.15 2.69
N ASP A 41 -14.20 0.65 1.46
CA ASP A 41 -13.14 -0.22 0.96
C ASP A 41 -12.09 0.63 0.23
N LEU A 42 -10.86 0.55 0.70
CA LEU A 42 -9.69 1.08 0.03
C LEU A 42 -9.01 -0.05 -0.74
N PHE A 43 -8.46 0.26 -1.90
CA PHE A 43 -7.86 -0.74 -2.77
C PHE A 43 -6.37 -0.47 -2.99
N VAL A 44 -5.63 -1.56 -3.10
CA VAL A 44 -4.23 -1.56 -3.53
C VAL A 44 -4.10 -2.48 -4.73
N ASP A 45 -3.72 -1.92 -5.87
CA ASP A 45 -3.37 -2.70 -7.05
C ASP A 45 -1.89 -3.03 -7.02
N VAL A 46 -1.59 -4.32 -7.17
CA VAL A 46 -0.23 -4.87 -7.16
C VAL A 46 0.01 -5.59 -8.48
N THR A 47 1.07 -5.21 -9.16
CA THR A 47 1.47 -5.82 -10.44
C THR A 47 2.89 -6.33 -10.32
N PRO A 48 3.10 -7.64 -10.06
CA PRO A 48 4.41 -8.26 -10.12
C PRO A 48 5.06 -8.08 -11.50
N LYS A 49 6.37 -7.89 -11.55
CA LYS A 49 7.11 -7.88 -12.82
C LYS A 49 7.08 -9.26 -13.48
N PRO A 50 7.27 -9.35 -14.81
CA PRO A 50 7.33 -10.63 -15.49
C PRO A 50 8.34 -11.59 -14.85
N GLY A 51 7.94 -12.85 -14.62
CA GLY A 51 8.75 -13.87 -13.95
C GLY A 51 8.86 -13.74 -12.43
N ILE A 52 8.19 -12.74 -11.83
CA ILE A 52 8.15 -12.53 -10.39
C ILE A 52 6.83 -13.06 -9.81
N HIS A 53 6.94 -13.70 -8.66
CA HIS A 53 5.80 -14.00 -7.80
C HIS A 53 5.95 -13.36 -6.41
N VAL A 54 4.81 -13.08 -5.80
CA VAL A 54 4.70 -12.53 -4.45
C VAL A 54 3.90 -13.52 -3.61
N TYR A 55 4.33 -13.80 -2.39
CA TYR A 55 3.66 -14.78 -1.54
C TYR A 55 2.32 -14.26 -1.01
N ALA A 56 1.30 -15.13 -1.09
CA ALA A 56 0.00 -14.89 -0.48
C ALA A 56 0.04 -15.30 1.01
N PRO A 57 -0.87 -14.76 1.85
CA PRO A 57 -1.03 -15.20 3.23
C PRO A 57 -1.39 -16.70 3.33
N GLY A 58 -0.94 -17.35 4.42
CA GLY A 58 -1.21 -18.75 4.69
C GLY A 58 -0.01 -19.68 4.51
N ASN A 59 1.11 -19.15 4.05
CA ASN A 59 2.39 -19.87 4.01
C ASN A 59 3.23 -19.48 5.24
N ASN A 60 3.66 -20.44 6.03
CA ASN A 60 4.38 -20.14 7.28
C ASN A 60 5.88 -19.89 7.08
N ASP A 61 6.46 -20.40 5.98
CA ASP A 61 7.90 -20.34 5.72
C ASP A 61 8.31 -19.19 4.81
N TYR A 62 7.34 -18.40 4.33
CA TYR A 62 7.56 -17.30 3.40
C TYR A 62 6.95 -16.00 3.94
N ILE A 63 7.48 -14.89 3.51
CA ILE A 63 6.99 -13.55 3.90
C ILE A 63 5.86 -13.13 2.97
N PRO A 64 4.59 -13.17 3.43
CA PRO A 64 3.45 -12.83 2.59
C PRO A 64 3.33 -11.33 2.38
N ILE A 65 2.59 -10.96 1.33
CA ILE A 65 2.20 -9.56 1.14
C ILE A 65 1.25 -9.11 2.25
N THR A 66 1.49 -7.93 2.80
CA THR A 66 0.67 -7.30 3.85
C THR A 66 0.42 -5.83 3.54
N VAL A 67 -0.70 -5.31 4.02
CA VAL A 67 -1.01 -3.87 4.04
C VAL A 67 -1.14 -3.44 5.49
N LYS A 68 -0.45 -2.37 5.87
CA LYS A 68 -0.52 -1.78 7.20
C LYS A 68 -0.79 -0.28 7.08
N LEU A 69 -1.93 0.18 7.58
CA LEU A 69 -2.24 1.60 7.68
C LEU A 69 -1.48 2.24 8.84
N ALA A 70 -1.06 3.48 8.65
CA ALA A 70 -0.56 4.30 9.75
C ALA A 70 -1.69 4.55 10.74
N PRO A 71 -1.44 4.44 12.07
CA PRO A 71 -2.46 4.70 13.07
C PRO A 71 -2.98 6.12 12.99
N GLN A 72 -4.31 6.29 13.06
CA GLN A 72 -4.94 7.60 13.25
C GLN A 72 -6.32 7.47 13.89
N SER A 73 -6.75 8.52 14.59
CA SER A 73 -7.96 8.52 15.42
C SER A 73 -9.26 8.51 14.62
N GLU A 74 -9.23 9.06 13.40
CA GLU A 74 -10.44 9.26 12.58
C GLU A 74 -10.86 8.02 11.79
N VAL A 75 -10.05 6.95 11.84
CA VAL A 75 -10.28 5.72 11.06
C VAL A 75 -9.92 4.48 11.84
N LYS A 76 -10.81 3.50 11.79
CA LYS A 76 -10.54 2.13 12.26
C LYS A 76 -10.28 1.23 11.07
N ALA A 77 -9.09 0.64 10.99
CA ALA A 77 -8.75 -0.34 9.96
C ALA A 77 -9.44 -1.68 10.24
N GLY A 78 -10.01 -2.27 9.18
CA GLY A 78 -10.49 -3.64 9.18
C GLY A 78 -9.42 -4.63 8.71
N LYS A 79 -9.78 -5.91 8.65
CA LYS A 79 -8.88 -6.96 8.15
C LYS A 79 -8.77 -6.87 6.63
N VAL A 80 -7.54 -6.91 6.11
CA VAL A 80 -7.28 -6.94 4.66
C VAL A 80 -7.88 -8.19 4.03
N THR A 81 -8.51 -8.03 2.88
CA THR A 81 -9.03 -9.11 2.05
C THR A 81 -8.12 -9.31 0.84
N TYR A 82 -7.81 -10.56 0.57
CA TYR A 82 -6.94 -10.99 -0.52
C TYR A 82 -7.76 -11.73 -1.58
N PRO A 83 -7.44 -11.59 -2.87
CA PRO A 83 -8.06 -12.42 -3.89
C PRO A 83 -7.58 -13.88 -3.78
N LYS A 84 -8.21 -14.77 -4.55
CA LYS A 84 -7.74 -16.15 -4.65
C LYS A 84 -6.32 -16.17 -5.23
N ALA A 85 -5.40 -16.78 -4.50
CA ALA A 85 -4.03 -16.98 -4.95
C ALA A 85 -3.93 -18.17 -5.93
N ASP A 86 -2.92 -18.12 -6.79
CA ASP A 86 -2.49 -19.27 -7.57
C ASP A 86 -1.67 -20.22 -6.68
N ILE A 87 -1.66 -21.51 -7.00
CA ILE A 87 -0.79 -22.49 -6.34
C ILE A 87 0.39 -22.79 -7.27
N ALA A 88 1.58 -22.41 -6.85
CA ALA A 88 2.82 -22.75 -7.53
C ALA A 88 3.55 -23.89 -6.79
N THR A 89 4.38 -24.64 -7.52
CA THR A 89 5.30 -25.59 -6.90
C THR A 89 6.67 -24.94 -6.82
N ILE A 90 7.15 -24.72 -5.60
CA ILE A 90 8.42 -24.06 -5.32
C ILE A 90 9.20 -24.98 -4.39
N ALA A 91 10.41 -25.39 -4.79
CA ALA A 91 11.24 -26.34 -4.04
C ALA A 91 10.46 -27.60 -3.58
N ASP A 92 9.67 -28.18 -4.51
CA ASP A 92 8.81 -29.36 -4.31
C ASP A 92 7.61 -29.13 -3.34
N GLU A 93 7.37 -27.91 -2.89
CA GLU A 93 6.23 -27.53 -2.04
C GLU A 93 5.16 -26.77 -2.83
N LYS A 94 3.90 -26.99 -2.46
CA LYS A 94 2.76 -26.23 -3.01
C LYS A 94 2.56 -24.95 -2.20
N VAL A 95 2.81 -23.82 -2.84
CA VAL A 95 2.82 -22.50 -2.21
C VAL A 95 1.80 -21.59 -2.87
N ALA A 96 1.03 -20.85 -2.06
CA ALA A 96 0.08 -19.85 -2.55
C ALA A 96 0.82 -18.55 -2.92
N VAL A 97 0.67 -18.11 -4.17
CA VAL A 97 1.38 -16.96 -4.73
C VAL A 97 0.50 -16.11 -5.63
N PHE A 98 0.92 -14.88 -5.88
CA PHE A 98 0.38 -13.98 -6.89
C PHE A 98 1.44 -13.74 -7.97
N GLN A 99 1.15 -14.15 -9.20
CA GLN A 99 2.05 -14.01 -10.36
C GLN A 99 1.51 -13.05 -11.42
N LYS A 100 0.25 -12.66 -11.30
CA LYS A 100 -0.48 -11.75 -12.19
C LYS A 100 -0.91 -10.50 -11.42
N PRO A 101 -1.30 -9.42 -12.09
CA PRO A 101 -1.91 -8.27 -11.42
C PRO A 101 -3.06 -8.69 -10.52
N PHE A 102 -3.10 -8.17 -9.30
CA PHE A 102 -4.13 -8.47 -8.31
C PHE A 102 -4.46 -7.24 -7.46
N ARG A 103 -5.62 -7.28 -6.81
CA ARG A 103 -6.10 -6.21 -5.95
C ARG A 103 -6.29 -6.71 -4.52
N LEU A 104 -5.75 -5.95 -3.58
CA LEU A 104 -6.04 -6.09 -2.17
C LEU A 104 -7.13 -5.11 -1.76
N THR A 105 -7.99 -5.53 -0.84
CA THR A 105 -9.01 -4.65 -0.25
C THR A 105 -8.68 -4.42 1.21
N GLN A 106 -8.53 -3.15 1.59
CA GLN A 106 -8.35 -2.70 2.96
C GLN A 106 -9.63 -1.99 3.42
N PRO A 107 -10.53 -2.68 4.13
CA PRO A 107 -11.68 -2.03 4.69
C PRO A 107 -11.29 -1.05 5.80
N ILE A 108 -11.98 0.06 5.86
CA ILE A 108 -11.90 1.02 6.96
C ILE A 108 -13.29 1.38 7.46
N THR A 109 -13.37 1.91 8.67
CA THR A 109 -14.57 2.56 9.20
C THR A 109 -14.19 3.96 9.63
N LEU A 110 -14.84 4.98 9.05
CA LEU A 110 -14.70 6.37 9.51
C LEU A 110 -15.25 6.50 10.92
N ASP A 111 -14.61 7.32 11.74
CA ASP A 111 -15.13 7.65 13.06
C ASP A 111 -16.48 8.37 12.93
N LYS A 112 -17.39 8.14 13.87
CA LYS A 112 -18.71 8.79 13.91
C LYS A 112 -18.62 10.30 14.18
N ALA A 113 -17.52 10.75 14.78
CA ALA A 113 -17.24 12.16 15.04
C ALA A 113 -16.48 12.82 13.86
N ALA A 114 -16.19 12.12 12.78
CA ALA A 114 -15.56 12.71 11.61
C ALA A 114 -16.43 13.83 11.04
N LYS A 115 -15.81 14.97 10.76
CA LYS A 115 -16.55 16.20 10.37
C LYS A 115 -16.94 16.14 8.89
N PRO A 116 -18.24 16.27 8.54
CA PRO A 116 -18.65 16.42 7.15
C PRO A 116 -17.93 17.60 6.48
N GLY A 117 -17.52 17.40 5.22
CA GLY A 117 -16.74 18.38 4.45
C GLY A 117 -15.23 18.35 4.72
N SER A 118 -14.74 17.54 5.67
CA SER A 118 -13.31 17.32 5.87
C SER A 118 -12.76 16.24 4.94
N THR A 119 -11.43 16.16 4.83
CA THR A 119 -10.72 15.10 4.13
C THR A 119 -9.76 14.43 5.10
N VAL A 120 -9.84 13.11 5.18
CA VAL A 120 -8.93 12.27 5.96
C VAL A 120 -7.90 11.68 5.01
N VAL A 121 -6.62 12.01 5.20
CA VAL A 121 -5.52 11.42 4.42
C VAL A 121 -4.98 10.22 5.17
N LEU A 122 -5.03 9.06 4.51
CA LEU A 122 -4.56 7.78 5.03
C LEU A 122 -3.25 7.40 4.36
N ALA A 123 -2.22 7.15 5.16
CA ALA A 123 -0.98 6.57 4.69
C ALA A 123 -0.95 5.07 5.03
N GLY A 124 -0.37 4.28 4.15
CA GLY A 124 -0.17 2.85 4.36
C GLY A 124 1.16 2.36 3.80
N THR A 125 1.61 1.24 4.32
CA THR A 125 2.78 0.52 3.83
C THR A 125 2.35 -0.85 3.35
N VAL A 126 2.71 -1.19 2.12
CA VAL A 126 2.56 -2.53 1.56
C VAL A 126 3.92 -3.19 1.61
N SER A 127 4.04 -4.28 2.36
CA SER A 127 5.28 -5.04 2.49
C SER A 127 5.11 -6.41 1.86
N TYR A 128 6.12 -6.89 1.14
CA TYR A 128 6.09 -8.17 0.44
C TYR A 128 7.50 -8.71 0.22
N GLN A 129 7.60 -10.00 -0.04
CA GLN A 129 8.78 -10.62 -0.59
C GLN A 129 8.50 -11.08 -2.02
N ALA A 130 9.37 -10.69 -2.93
CA ALA A 130 9.34 -11.10 -4.32
C ALA A 130 10.38 -12.21 -4.56
N CYS A 131 10.01 -13.20 -5.37
CA CYS A 131 10.92 -14.25 -5.80
C CYS A 131 10.76 -14.49 -7.30
N ASP A 132 11.81 -14.95 -7.95
CA ASP A 132 11.75 -15.58 -9.26
C ASP A 132 11.90 -17.11 -9.13
N ASP A 133 12.11 -17.81 -10.22
CA ASP A 133 12.27 -19.28 -10.20
C ASP A 133 13.58 -19.77 -9.57
N LYS A 134 14.50 -18.86 -9.21
CA LYS A 134 15.83 -19.18 -8.74
C LYS A 134 16.15 -18.63 -7.36
N VAL A 135 15.70 -17.41 -7.10
CA VAL A 135 16.05 -16.68 -5.86
C VAL A 135 14.87 -15.89 -5.31
N CYS A 136 14.86 -15.75 -3.99
CA CYS A 136 14.02 -14.77 -3.30
C CYS A 136 14.83 -13.51 -3.01
N PHE A 137 14.26 -12.37 -3.37
CA PHE A 137 14.86 -11.07 -3.10
C PHE A 137 14.62 -10.66 -1.65
N PRO A 138 15.42 -9.74 -1.10
CA PRO A 138 15.13 -9.17 0.21
C PRO A 138 13.70 -8.60 0.25
N PRO A 139 13.04 -8.63 1.43
CA PRO A 139 11.72 -8.02 1.57
C PRO A 139 11.71 -6.56 1.14
N GLU A 140 10.65 -6.18 0.44
CA GLU A 140 10.42 -4.84 -0.09
C GLU A 140 9.20 -4.20 0.54
N SER A 141 9.13 -2.89 0.49
CA SER A 141 7.94 -2.13 0.89
C SER A 141 7.68 -0.97 -0.05
N ALA A 142 6.39 -0.67 -0.25
CA ALA A 142 5.91 0.48 -1.00
C ALA A 142 4.97 1.32 -0.13
N GLN A 143 5.08 2.65 -0.23
CA GLN A 143 4.15 3.56 0.41
C GLN A 143 2.94 3.79 -0.48
N VAL A 144 1.76 3.78 0.13
CA VAL A 144 0.48 4.10 -0.53
C VAL A 144 -0.27 5.13 0.30
N SER A 145 -1.13 5.91 -0.35
CA SER A 145 -1.98 6.88 0.36
C SER A 145 -3.33 7.02 -0.31
N TRP A 146 -4.32 7.36 0.48
CA TRP A 146 -5.69 7.62 0.04
C TRP A 146 -6.18 8.92 0.66
N SER A 147 -7.00 9.66 -0.08
CA SER A 147 -7.76 10.81 0.40
C SER A 147 -9.22 10.41 0.54
N VAL A 148 -9.75 10.45 1.75
CA VAL A 148 -11.14 10.07 2.03
C VAL A 148 -11.95 11.32 2.40
N ALA A 149 -12.85 11.71 1.50
CA ALA A 149 -13.77 12.83 1.74
C ALA A 149 -14.91 12.39 2.68
N VAL A 150 -15.12 13.13 3.77
CA VAL A 150 -16.24 12.92 4.70
C VAL A 150 -17.46 13.67 4.18
N LYS A 151 -18.54 12.96 3.89
CA LYS A 151 -19.82 13.49 3.41
C LYS A 151 -20.77 13.84 4.56
#